data_5715cefb24ecd18d4ffc9d657806bb1c
#
_entry.id   5715cefb24ecd18d4ffc9d657806bb1c
#
_cell.length_a   1.000
_cell.length_b   1.000
_cell.length_c   1.000
_cell.angle_alpha   90.00
_cell.angle_beta   90.00
_cell.angle_gamma   90.00
#
_symmetry.space_group_name_H-M   'P 1'
#
loop_
_entity.id
_entity.type
_entity.pdbx_description
1 polymer ?
#
loop_
_entity_poly.entity_id
_entity_poly.type
_entity_poly.pdbx_seq_one_letter_code
_entity_poly.pdbx_strand_id
1 'polypeptide(L)'
;MTHLLLLLAAVTGGDSAGARAHAVDFSRVDAAVAEGIRKGIYPGAVVVIGTSERILHAQRYGRFTWSARAARPRSDSTLWDLASLTKVIGTTGAVLRFVDRGDMELDAPVRRYLPGFAGGAKDRVTIRMLLNHTSGLRPYLPLFRTASSREMAVTQVLADTLVRAPGDTAVYSDLNAIVLGLVVEAVAGMPLDSVVQREVLGPLAMRQTMFRPRPSLWERTAPSGLFNRAPVAGLVNDRNAVTLGGVAGHAGLFGTGQDLARFAQAWLAEGELPGGERWVRAETLREFLVPSRRAGSRLLGWDSPDAEPREESSAFGSLLSPLAYGHTGWTGTEIWIDPARDLFVVFLTNRSFDPRARNSLVALRDVRARVSDAAASLFPAQCTLARAPVRGSIGAGLGTC
;
A
#
# COMPACT_ATOMS: atom_id res chain seq x y z
N MET A 1 5.85 -79.32 -25.65
CA MET A 1 6.79 -78.45 -26.37
C MET A 1 5.97 -77.40 -27.06
N THR A 2 5.86 -76.26 -26.45
CA THR A 2 5.02 -75.16 -26.99
C THR A 2 5.87 -73.90 -26.94
N HIS A 3 6.24 -73.33 -28.10
CA HIS A 3 7.06 -72.15 -28.25
C HIS A 3 6.22 -70.89 -28.03
N LEU A 4 6.66 -70.09 -27.08
CA LEU A 4 6.06 -68.72 -26.82
C LEU A 4 6.88 -67.70 -27.59
N LEU A 5 6.29 -67.06 -28.60
CA LEU A 5 6.86 -65.89 -29.31
C LEU A 5 6.68 -64.66 -28.48
N LEU A 6 7.77 -64.01 -28.08
CA LEU A 6 7.76 -62.62 -27.55
C LEU A 6 7.75 -61.63 -28.72
N LEU A 7 6.69 -60.82 -28.81
CA LEU A 7 6.68 -59.61 -29.63
C LEU A 7 7.29 -58.44 -28.82
N LEU A 8 8.42 -57.92 -29.28
CA LEU A 8 8.97 -56.62 -28.85
C LEU A 8 8.21 -55.51 -29.56
N ALA A 9 7.44 -54.70 -28.80
CA ALA A 9 6.91 -53.47 -29.29
C ALA A 9 7.95 -52.35 -29.10
N ALA A 10 8.45 -51.78 -30.20
CA ALA A 10 9.31 -50.60 -30.18
C ALA A 10 8.49 -49.37 -29.80
N VAL A 11 8.72 -48.81 -28.60
CA VAL A 11 8.19 -47.53 -28.21
C VAL A 11 9.06 -46.46 -28.84
N THR A 12 8.56 -45.79 -29.88
CA THR A 12 9.15 -44.58 -30.43
C THR A 12 9.00 -43.45 -29.43
N GLY A 13 10.09 -43.06 -28.81
CA GLY A 13 10.15 -41.90 -27.94
C GLY A 13 9.82 -40.62 -28.73
N GLY A 14 8.64 -40.09 -28.49
CA GLY A 14 8.34 -38.73 -28.92
C GLY A 14 9.11 -37.74 -28.04
N ASP A 15 10.01 -36.97 -28.68
CA ASP A 15 10.68 -35.83 -28.08
C ASP A 15 9.62 -34.82 -27.63
N SER A 16 9.23 -34.86 -26.37
CA SER A 16 8.54 -33.74 -25.72
C SER A 16 9.59 -32.65 -25.50
N ALA A 17 9.75 -31.78 -26.48
CA ALA A 17 10.43 -30.50 -26.30
C ALA A 17 9.65 -29.72 -25.22
N GLY A 18 10.00 -29.96 -23.97
CA GLY A 18 9.52 -29.16 -22.84
C GLY A 18 9.88 -27.71 -23.09
N ALA A 19 8.91 -26.89 -23.40
CA ALA A 19 9.07 -25.46 -23.46
C ALA A 19 9.66 -24.99 -22.12
N ARG A 20 10.96 -24.71 -22.10
CA ARG A 20 11.60 -24.05 -20.97
C ARG A 20 10.90 -22.70 -20.83
N ALA A 21 10.05 -22.56 -19.82
CA ALA A 21 9.52 -21.26 -19.44
C ALA A 21 10.73 -20.33 -19.26
N HIS A 22 10.90 -19.40 -20.19
CA HIS A 22 11.96 -18.40 -20.08
C HIS A 22 11.74 -17.66 -18.75
N ALA A 23 12.75 -17.71 -17.87
CA ALA A 23 12.72 -16.96 -16.63
C ALA A 23 12.57 -15.47 -16.97
N VAL A 24 11.63 -14.78 -16.35
CA VAL A 24 11.41 -13.35 -16.55
C VAL A 24 12.66 -12.59 -16.13
N ASP A 25 13.17 -11.71 -16.98
CA ASP A 25 14.39 -10.93 -16.73
C ASP A 25 14.08 -9.63 -16.00
N PHE A 26 14.35 -9.58 -14.70
CA PHE A 26 14.19 -8.41 -13.84
C PHE A 26 15.44 -7.51 -13.74
N SER A 27 16.44 -7.68 -14.59
CA SER A 27 17.70 -6.92 -14.54
C SER A 27 17.53 -5.40 -14.59
N ARG A 28 16.52 -4.91 -15.34
CA ARG A 28 16.19 -3.47 -15.40
C ARG A 28 15.63 -2.95 -14.06
N VAL A 29 14.82 -3.75 -13.38
CA VAL A 29 14.34 -3.44 -12.02
C VAL A 29 15.52 -3.35 -11.06
N ASP A 30 16.37 -4.38 -11.08
CA ASP A 30 17.56 -4.46 -10.23
C ASP A 30 18.49 -3.27 -10.43
N ALA A 31 18.71 -2.88 -11.69
CA ALA A 31 19.53 -1.72 -12.05
C ALA A 31 18.94 -0.40 -11.53
N ALA A 32 17.62 -0.19 -11.64
CA ALA A 32 16.95 1.01 -11.16
C ALA A 32 17.07 1.15 -9.63
N VAL A 33 16.86 0.05 -8.89
CA VAL A 33 16.98 0.03 -7.42
C VAL A 33 18.43 0.25 -6.98
N ALA A 34 19.38 -0.43 -7.61
CA ALA A 34 20.80 -0.27 -7.29
C ALA A 34 21.29 1.17 -7.55
N GLU A 35 20.78 1.83 -8.57
CA GLU A 35 21.08 3.23 -8.85
C GLU A 35 20.62 4.17 -7.73
N GLY A 36 19.46 3.94 -7.13
CA GLY A 36 18.96 4.71 -5.99
C GLY A 36 19.96 4.67 -4.81
N ILE A 37 20.58 3.52 -4.55
CA ILE A 37 21.64 3.39 -3.53
C ILE A 37 22.89 4.17 -3.96
N ARG A 38 23.33 4.03 -5.21
CA ARG A 38 24.50 4.76 -5.71
C ARG A 38 24.33 6.27 -5.67
N LYS A 39 23.12 6.76 -5.92
CA LYS A 39 22.75 8.18 -5.81
C LYS A 39 22.58 8.66 -4.36
N GLY A 40 22.70 7.77 -3.37
CA GLY A 40 22.59 8.13 -1.96
C GLY A 40 21.15 8.43 -1.50
N ILE A 41 20.15 7.92 -2.22
CA ILE A 41 18.73 8.17 -1.90
C ILE A 41 18.30 7.35 -0.68
N TYR A 42 18.69 6.08 -0.61
CA TYR A 42 18.46 5.15 0.49
C TYR A 42 19.62 4.15 0.60
N PRO A 43 19.96 3.67 1.80
CA PRO A 43 21.05 2.70 1.98
C PRO A 43 20.64 1.26 1.70
N GLY A 44 19.35 0.94 1.83
CA GLY A 44 18.84 -0.41 1.65
C GLY A 44 17.42 -0.45 1.08
N ALA A 45 17.11 -1.54 0.39
CA ALA A 45 15.81 -1.75 -0.21
C ALA A 45 15.47 -3.24 -0.35
N VAL A 46 14.17 -3.49 -0.56
CA VAL A 46 13.59 -4.76 -1.00
C VAL A 46 12.58 -4.45 -2.10
N VAL A 47 12.59 -5.26 -3.17
CA VAL A 47 11.54 -5.27 -4.19
C VAL A 47 10.89 -6.64 -4.20
N VAL A 48 9.56 -6.67 -4.23
CA VAL A 48 8.76 -7.88 -4.47
C VAL A 48 7.78 -7.61 -5.59
N ILE A 49 7.84 -8.41 -6.64
CA ILE A 49 6.99 -8.32 -7.83
C ILE A 49 6.33 -9.67 -8.05
N GLY A 50 5.06 -9.66 -8.44
CA GLY A 50 4.33 -10.87 -8.73
C GLY A 50 2.97 -10.64 -9.34
N THR A 51 2.21 -11.71 -9.44
CA THR A 51 0.85 -11.79 -9.95
C THR A 51 -0.11 -12.13 -8.81
N SER A 52 -1.40 -12.19 -9.11
CA SER A 52 -2.41 -12.69 -8.18
C SER A 52 -2.07 -14.06 -7.61
N GLU A 53 -1.40 -14.92 -8.39
CA GLU A 53 -1.10 -16.30 -8.02
C GLU A 53 0.24 -16.48 -7.28
N ARG A 54 1.28 -15.74 -7.67
CA ARG A 54 2.64 -16.00 -7.18
C ARG A 54 3.57 -14.80 -7.19
N ILE A 55 4.56 -14.83 -6.30
CA ILE A 55 5.71 -13.94 -6.33
C ILE A 55 6.67 -14.45 -7.42
N LEU A 56 7.10 -13.53 -8.30
CA LEU A 56 8.02 -13.82 -9.42
C LEU A 56 9.42 -13.27 -9.16
N HIS A 57 9.52 -12.20 -8.39
CA HIS A 57 10.79 -11.56 -8.03
C HIS A 57 10.73 -11.08 -6.58
N ALA A 58 11.73 -11.44 -5.79
CA ALA A 58 11.85 -11.02 -4.39
C ALA A 58 13.34 -10.78 -4.08
N GLN A 59 13.81 -9.55 -4.28
CA GLN A 59 15.22 -9.23 -4.21
C GLN A 59 15.52 -8.15 -3.17
N ARG A 60 16.70 -8.23 -2.59
CA ARG A 60 17.24 -7.31 -1.59
C ARG A 60 18.42 -6.53 -2.15
N TYR A 61 18.57 -5.28 -1.70
CA TYR A 61 19.63 -4.38 -2.16
C TYR A 61 20.25 -3.64 -0.98
N GLY A 62 21.52 -3.37 -1.06
CA GLY A 62 22.23 -2.56 -0.07
C GLY A 62 22.25 -3.14 1.34
N ARG A 63 22.14 -2.25 2.32
CA ARG A 63 22.27 -2.54 3.75
C ARG A 63 21.33 -1.65 4.58
N PHE A 64 21.18 -1.93 5.87
CA PHE A 64 20.35 -1.13 6.77
C PHE A 64 20.84 0.32 6.96
N THR A 65 22.13 0.51 6.87
CA THR A 65 22.77 1.83 6.95
C THR A 65 23.83 1.97 5.86
N TRP A 66 24.46 3.14 5.75
CA TRP A 66 25.55 3.40 4.83
C TRP A 66 26.88 2.73 5.21
N SER A 67 26.94 2.04 6.34
CA SER A 67 28.12 1.29 6.78
C SER A 67 28.26 0.00 5.99
N ALA A 68 29.47 -0.28 5.52
CA ALA A 68 29.78 -1.57 4.87
C ALA A 68 29.63 -2.78 5.81
N ARG A 69 29.59 -2.55 7.13
CA ARG A 69 29.40 -3.60 8.15
C ARG A 69 27.94 -3.79 8.56
N ALA A 70 27.03 -2.89 8.14
CA ALA A 70 25.61 -3.01 8.50
C ALA A 70 24.98 -4.29 7.92
N ALA A 71 23.96 -4.81 8.59
CA ALA A 71 23.19 -5.95 8.15
C ALA A 71 22.55 -5.68 6.78
N ARG A 72 22.30 -6.74 6.02
CA ARG A 72 21.57 -6.68 4.75
C ARG A 72 20.10 -6.96 5.00
N PRO A 73 19.19 -6.27 4.31
CA PRO A 73 17.76 -6.60 4.39
C PRO A 73 17.46 -7.99 3.84
N ARG A 74 16.26 -8.48 4.12
CA ARG A 74 15.67 -9.71 3.59
C ARG A 74 14.24 -9.44 3.19
N SER A 75 13.79 -9.96 2.06
CA SER A 75 12.43 -9.75 1.54
C SER A 75 11.35 -10.40 2.39
N ASP A 76 11.69 -11.49 3.07
CA ASP A 76 10.79 -12.33 3.85
C ASP A 76 10.67 -11.92 5.33
N SER A 77 11.66 -11.23 5.88
CA SER A 77 11.74 -11.05 7.33
C SER A 77 12.16 -9.67 7.81
N THR A 78 12.73 -8.80 6.96
CA THR A 78 13.03 -7.42 7.36
C THR A 78 11.74 -6.63 7.51
N LEU A 79 11.60 -6.00 8.68
CA LEU A 79 10.52 -5.06 8.96
C LEU A 79 10.90 -3.66 8.47
N TRP A 80 9.98 -3.04 7.76
CA TRP A 80 10.10 -1.67 7.27
C TRP A 80 8.99 -0.82 7.90
N ASP A 81 9.33 0.39 8.32
CA ASP A 81 8.32 1.38 8.66
C ASP A 81 7.55 1.74 7.39
N LEU A 82 6.30 1.33 7.33
CA LEU A 82 5.44 1.45 6.15
C LEU A 82 4.94 2.88 5.93
N ALA A 83 5.10 3.76 6.93
CA ALA A 83 4.62 5.13 6.87
C ALA A 83 3.16 5.19 6.37
N SER A 84 2.89 6.01 5.32
CA SER A 84 1.53 6.18 4.80
C SER A 84 0.91 4.94 4.14
N LEU A 85 1.66 3.86 3.88
CA LEU A 85 1.03 2.59 3.50
C LEU A 85 0.13 2.05 4.61
N THR A 86 0.30 2.52 5.86
CA THR A 86 -0.64 2.27 6.97
C THR A 86 -2.06 2.66 6.61
N LYS A 87 -2.25 3.76 5.84
CA LYS A 87 -3.57 4.25 5.41
C LYS A 87 -4.30 3.19 4.57
N VAL A 88 -3.61 2.58 3.62
CA VAL A 88 -4.22 1.62 2.69
C VAL A 88 -4.31 0.22 3.29
N ILE A 89 -3.23 -0.25 3.93
CA ILE A 89 -3.18 -1.61 4.49
C ILE A 89 -4.05 -1.71 5.75
N GLY A 90 -3.80 -0.82 6.72
CA GLY A 90 -4.49 -0.86 8.01
C GLY A 90 -5.87 -0.25 7.96
N THR A 91 -5.92 1.07 7.76
CA THR A 91 -7.16 1.83 7.95
C THR A 91 -8.18 1.58 6.85
N THR A 92 -7.79 1.71 5.57
CA THR A 92 -8.69 1.42 4.44
C THR A 92 -9.09 -0.06 4.40
N GLY A 93 -8.15 -0.97 4.69
CA GLY A 93 -8.47 -2.39 4.79
C GLY A 93 -9.53 -2.70 5.85
N ALA A 94 -9.45 -2.07 7.03
CA ALA A 94 -10.47 -2.22 8.08
C ALA A 94 -11.82 -1.60 7.66
N VAL A 95 -11.81 -0.39 7.07
CA VAL A 95 -13.03 0.26 6.56
C VAL A 95 -13.68 -0.61 5.47
N LEU A 96 -12.89 -1.15 4.53
CA LEU A 96 -13.38 -2.05 3.49
C LEU A 96 -14.13 -3.25 4.08
N ARG A 97 -13.58 -3.86 5.14
CA ARG A 97 -14.23 -4.99 5.84
C ARG A 97 -15.54 -4.60 6.51
N PHE A 98 -15.60 -3.42 7.12
CA PHE A 98 -16.82 -2.94 7.76
C PHE A 98 -17.90 -2.59 6.74
N VAL A 99 -17.51 -1.98 5.61
CA VAL A 99 -18.44 -1.72 4.50
C VAL A 99 -18.95 -3.05 3.91
N ASP A 100 -18.08 -4.02 3.72
CA ASP A 100 -18.44 -5.33 3.16
C ASP A 100 -19.48 -6.07 4.00
N ARG A 101 -19.41 -5.93 5.33
CA ARG A 101 -20.38 -6.54 6.27
C ARG A 101 -21.62 -5.69 6.53
N GLY A 102 -21.64 -4.43 6.06
CA GLY A 102 -22.71 -3.48 6.35
C GLY A 102 -22.61 -2.79 7.71
N ASP A 103 -21.49 -2.93 8.42
CA ASP A 103 -21.24 -2.24 9.71
C ASP A 103 -20.97 -0.74 9.50
N MET A 104 -20.57 -0.34 8.28
CA MET A 104 -20.25 1.04 7.90
C MET A 104 -20.78 1.36 6.50
N GLU A 105 -21.35 2.54 6.33
CA GLU A 105 -21.84 3.07 5.05
C GLU A 105 -20.90 4.17 4.57
N LEU A 106 -20.42 4.10 3.32
CA LEU A 106 -19.48 5.06 2.76
C LEU A 106 -20.03 6.50 2.73
N ASP A 107 -21.31 6.67 2.47
CA ASP A 107 -21.94 7.98 2.33
C ASP A 107 -22.61 8.48 3.62
N ALA A 108 -22.51 7.68 4.72
CA ALA A 108 -22.94 8.14 6.03
C ALA A 108 -22.01 9.25 6.55
N PRO A 109 -22.56 10.26 7.25
CA PRO A 109 -21.77 11.29 7.89
C PRO A 109 -20.90 10.69 9.00
N VAL A 110 -19.64 11.16 9.09
CA VAL A 110 -18.65 10.70 10.08
C VAL A 110 -19.19 10.76 11.51
N ARG A 111 -19.96 11.81 11.83
CA ARG A 111 -20.58 12.02 13.16
C ARG A 111 -21.52 10.88 13.60
N ARG A 112 -22.02 10.07 12.65
CA ARG A 112 -22.83 8.88 12.98
C ARG A 112 -22.03 7.84 13.75
N TYR A 113 -20.75 7.69 13.43
CA TYR A 113 -19.84 6.72 14.05
C TYR A 113 -18.93 7.37 15.09
N LEU A 114 -18.61 8.66 14.91
CA LEU A 114 -17.73 9.42 15.79
C LEU A 114 -18.40 10.76 16.17
N PRO A 115 -19.29 10.77 17.16
CA PRO A 115 -20.08 11.94 17.54
C PRO A 115 -19.26 13.18 17.87
N GLY A 116 -18.03 13.00 18.38
CA GLY A 116 -17.10 14.12 18.63
C GLY A 116 -16.59 14.84 17.37
N PHE A 117 -16.79 14.26 16.18
CA PHE A 117 -16.49 14.90 14.89
C PHE A 117 -17.74 15.56 14.32
N ALA A 118 -18.20 16.64 14.94
CA ALA A 118 -19.44 17.32 14.59
C ALA A 118 -19.30 18.84 14.65
N GLY A 119 -20.30 19.53 14.13
CA GLY A 119 -20.48 20.99 14.17
C GLY A 119 -20.18 21.67 12.83
N GLY A 120 -21.11 22.49 12.41
CA GLY A 120 -21.00 23.27 11.18
C GLY A 120 -20.85 22.41 9.92
N ALA A 121 -19.85 22.73 9.10
CA ALA A 121 -19.60 22.00 7.87
C ALA A 121 -19.17 20.53 8.06
N LYS A 122 -18.61 20.16 9.24
CA LYS A 122 -18.24 18.77 9.55
C LYS A 122 -19.42 17.80 9.51
N ASP A 123 -20.62 18.29 9.80
CA ASP A 123 -21.83 17.45 9.80
C ASP A 123 -22.13 16.81 8.44
N ARG A 124 -21.55 17.35 7.38
CA ARG A 124 -21.68 16.86 5.99
C ARG A 124 -20.52 16.00 5.53
N VAL A 125 -19.46 15.89 6.31
CA VAL A 125 -18.30 15.05 5.95
C VAL A 125 -18.69 13.58 6.08
N THR A 126 -18.51 12.81 4.99
CA THR A 126 -18.80 11.37 4.94
C THR A 126 -17.54 10.53 5.05
N ILE A 127 -17.70 9.22 5.29
CA ILE A 127 -16.60 8.24 5.27
C ILE A 127 -15.89 8.28 3.90
N ARG A 128 -16.66 8.31 2.80
CA ARG A 128 -16.14 8.45 1.43
C ARG A 128 -15.24 9.67 1.27
N MET A 129 -15.64 10.81 1.82
CA MET A 129 -14.84 12.04 1.73
C MET A 129 -13.54 11.99 2.53
N LEU A 130 -13.49 11.22 3.62
CA LEU A 130 -12.23 10.97 4.33
C LEU A 130 -11.31 10.07 3.51
N LEU A 131 -11.85 9.00 2.92
CA LEU A 131 -11.08 8.02 2.12
C LEU A 131 -10.46 8.64 0.86
N ASN A 132 -11.19 9.50 0.15
CA ASN A 132 -10.71 10.13 -1.09
C ASN A 132 -10.15 11.54 -0.88
N HIS A 133 -9.94 11.93 0.37
CA HIS A 133 -9.34 13.22 0.73
C HIS A 133 -10.11 14.48 0.30
N THR A 134 -11.43 14.39 0.14
CA THR A 134 -12.30 15.56 -0.19
C THR A 134 -13.06 16.12 1.01
N SER A 135 -12.68 15.75 2.24
CA SER A 135 -13.35 16.18 3.47
C SER A 135 -13.26 17.68 3.77
N GLY A 136 -12.28 18.37 3.21
CA GLY A 136 -11.95 19.76 3.55
C GLY A 136 -11.07 19.94 4.78
N LEU A 137 -10.66 18.86 5.45
CA LEU A 137 -9.67 18.91 6.53
C LEU A 137 -8.31 19.39 5.99
N ARG A 138 -7.56 20.10 6.84
CA ARG A 138 -6.19 20.51 6.50
C ARG A 138 -5.27 19.31 6.31
N PRO A 139 -4.19 19.44 5.51
CA PRO A 139 -3.25 18.33 5.25
C PRO A 139 -2.60 17.77 6.50
N TYR A 140 -2.26 18.62 7.46
CA TYR A 140 -1.42 18.30 8.58
C TYR A 140 -1.63 19.22 9.78
N LEU A 141 -1.51 18.70 10.99
CA LEU A 141 -1.35 19.41 12.26
C LEU A 141 -0.07 18.92 12.95
N PRO A 142 0.76 19.79 13.52
CA PRO A 142 1.97 19.38 14.22
C PRO A 142 1.65 18.91 15.65
N LEU A 143 0.84 17.85 15.80
CA LEU A 143 0.36 17.32 17.09
C LEU A 143 1.50 17.04 18.05
N PHE A 144 2.63 16.57 17.55
CA PHE A 144 3.82 16.30 18.36
C PHE A 144 4.43 17.54 19.03
N ARG A 145 4.01 18.75 18.64
CA ARG A 145 4.45 20.02 19.25
C ARG A 145 3.42 20.56 20.25
N THR A 146 2.16 20.18 20.09
CA THR A 146 1.04 20.81 20.76
C THR A 146 0.29 19.89 21.70
N ALA A 147 0.47 18.57 21.59
CA ALA A 147 -0.17 17.57 22.43
C ALA A 147 0.86 16.75 23.19
N SER A 148 0.65 16.61 24.50
CA SER A 148 1.49 15.81 25.39
C SER A 148 0.96 14.39 25.59
N SER A 149 -0.24 14.07 25.10
CA SER A 149 -0.86 12.74 25.17
C SER A 149 -1.69 12.44 23.92
N ARG A 150 -2.06 11.15 23.76
CA ARG A 150 -2.97 10.70 22.70
C ARG A 150 -4.33 11.40 22.80
N GLU A 151 -4.87 11.50 24.00
CA GLU A 151 -6.19 12.11 24.26
C GLU A 151 -6.19 13.59 23.83
N MET A 152 -5.14 14.32 24.18
CA MET A 152 -4.99 15.73 23.77
C MET A 152 -4.85 15.84 22.24
N ALA A 153 -4.07 14.97 21.61
CA ALA A 153 -3.94 14.95 20.16
C ALA A 153 -5.27 14.66 19.46
N VAL A 154 -6.02 13.67 19.94
CA VAL A 154 -7.36 13.33 19.44
C VAL A 154 -8.31 14.53 19.62
N THR A 155 -8.34 15.15 20.79
CA THR A 155 -9.16 16.35 21.04
C THR A 155 -8.83 17.46 20.03
N GLN A 156 -7.56 17.72 19.77
CA GLN A 156 -7.16 18.75 18.78
C GLN A 156 -7.60 18.39 17.37
N VAL A 157 -7.48 17.13 16.95
CA VAL A 157 -7.95 16.67 15.62
C VAL A 157 -9.47 16.81 15.50
N LEU A 158 -10.23 16.42 16.52
CA LEU A 158 -11.69 16.53 16.50
C LEU A 158 -12.17 17.99 16.58
N ALA A 159 -11.45 18.86 17.26
CA ALA A 159 -11.76 20.28 17.36
C ALA A 159 -11.35 21.09 16.10
N ASP A 160 -10.45 20.56 15.26
CA ASP A 160 -9.94 21.29 14.10
C ASP A 160 -11.05 21.64 13.11
N THR A 161 -10.95 22.80 12.47
CA THR A 161 -11.95 23.30 11.53
C THR A 161 -11.59 22.94 10.09
N LEU A 162 -12.61 22.78 9.25
CA LEU A 162 -12.39 22.57 7.82
C LEU A 162 -11.82 23.85 7.19
N VAL A 163 -10.87 23.69 6.30
CA VAL A 163 -10.25 24.78 5.52
C VAL A 163 -10.81 24.91 4.11
N ARG A 164 -11.67 23.94 3.70
CA ARG A 164 -12.40 23.90 2.43
C ARG A 164 -13.79 23.31 2.64
N ALA A 165 -14.67 23.54 1.68
CA ALA A 165 -15.99 22.91 1.69
C ALA A 165 -15.86 21.37 1.49
N PRO A 166 -16.61 20.57 2.26
CA PRO A 166 -16.63 19.12 2.05
C PRO A 166 -17.11 18.74 0.65
N GLY A 167 -16.39 17.85 -0.02
CA GLY A 167 -16.68 17.37 -1.36
C GLY A 167 -16.24 18.30 -2.49
N ASP A 168 -15.52 19.40 -2.21
CA ASP A 168 -15.05 20.34 -3.23
C ASP A 168 -13.88 19.80 -4.04
N THR A 169 -12.74 19.62 -3.40
CA THR A 169 -11.50 19.14 -4.06
C THR A 169 -10.70 18.21 -3.15
N ALA A 170 -9.95 17.30 -3.75
CA ALA A 170 -9.08 16.41 -3.01
C ALA A 170 -7.79 17.12 -2.60
N VAL A 171 -7.51 17.09 -1.29
CA VAL A 171 -6.23 17.50 -0.73
C VAL A 171 -5.75 16.44 0.23
N TYR A 172 -4.65 15.77 -0.13
CA TYR A 172 -4.07 14.73 0.71
C TYR A 172 -3.90 15.21 2.15
N SER A 173 -4.46 14.47 3.11
CA SER A 173 -4.51 14.86 4.51
C SER A 173 -4.29 13.67 5.43
N ASP A 174 -3.31 13.78 6.33
CA ASP A 174 -3.11 12.83 7.40
C ASP A 174 -4.28 12.84 8.39
N LEU A 175 -4.93 14.01 8.57
CA LEU A 175 -6.07 14.12 9.48
C LEU A 175 -7.25 13.26 9.03
N ASN A 176 -7.49 13.12 7.71
CA ASN A 176 -8.51 12.21 7.19
C ASN A 176 -8.29 10.79 7.70
N ALA A 177 -7.07 10.30 7.60
CA ALA A 177 -6.75 8.94 8.01
C ALA A 177 -6.72 8.78 9.54
N ILE A 178 -6.32 9.82 10.29
CA ILE A 178 -6.43 9.82 11.76
C ILE A 178 -7.90 9.71 12.16
N VAL A 179 -8.79 10.53 11.59
CA VAL A 179 -10.24 10.49 11.87
C VAL A 179 -10.82 9.13 11.46
N LEU A 180 -10.45 8.57 10.29
CA LEU A 180 -10.88 7.23 9.90
C LEU A 180 -10.42 6.16 10.89
N GLY A 181 -9.19 6.24 11.40
CA GLY A 181 -8.71 5.34 12.44
C GLY A 181 -9.56 5.40 13.70
N LEU A 182 -9.95 6.61 14.13
CA LEU A 182 -10.86 6.81 15.28
C LEU A 182 -12.28 6.27 14.99
N VAL A 183 -12.78 6.43 13.77
CA VAL A 183 -14.05 5.82 13.34
C VAL A 183 -13.98 4.30 13.41
N VAL A 184 -12.90 3.71 12.91
CA VAL A 184 -12.66 2.25 12.97
C VAL A 184 -12.65 1.75 14.41
N GLU A 185 -11.98 2.46 15.33
CA GLU A 185 -11.99 2.13 16.76
C GLU A 185 -13.40 2.22 17.35
N ALA A 186 -14.14 3.28 17.02
CA ALA A 186 -15.50 3.50 17.56
C ALA A 186 -16.49 2.43 17.08
N VAL A 187 -16.46 2.06 15.79
CA VAL A 187 -17.33 1.01 15.23
C VAL A 187 -16.99 -0.36 15.81
N ALA A 188 -15.70 -0.66 16.00
CA ALA A 188 -15.25 -1.95 16.51
C ALA A 188 -15.33 -2.08 18.05
N GLY A 189 -15.37 -0.96 18.76
CA GLY A 189 -15.28 -0.95 20.24
C GLY A 189 -13.93 -1.44 20.77
N MET A 190 -12.86 -1.35 19.96
CA MET A 190 -11.52 -1.81 20.33
C MET A 190 -10.40 -0.98 19.67
N PRO A 191 -9.15 -1.02 20.19
CA PRO A 191 -8.02 -0.28 19.62
C PRO A 191 -7.75 -0.64 18.15
N LEU A 192 -7.27 0.35 17.37
CA LEU A 192 -7.03 0.22 15.93
C LEU A 192 -6.08 -0.93 15.57
N ASP A 193 -5.01 -1.14 16.34
CA ASP A 193 -4.08 -2.25 16.11
C ASP A 193 -4.75 -3.62 16.21
N SER A 194 -5.66 -3.78 17.19
CA SER A 194 -6.45 -5.00 17.36
C SER A 194 -7.44 -5.20 16.21
N VAL A 195 -8.11 -4.12 15.77
CA VAL A 195 -9.01 -4.18 14.61
C VAL A 195 -8.25 -4.57 13.35
N VAL A 196 -7.15 -3.89 13.06
CA VAL A 196 -6.33 -4.17 11.87
C VAL A 196 -5.79 -5.61 11.90
N GLN A 197 -5.36 -6.09 13.07
CA GLN A 197 -4.94 -7.48 13.22
C GLN A 197 -6.07 -8.47 12.91
N ARG A 198 -7.28 -8.22 13.42
CA ARG A 198 -8.45 -9.11 13.27
C ARG A 198 -9.03 -9.08 11.86
N GLU A 199 -9.16 -7.89 11.28
CA GLU A 199 -9.93 -7.69 10.04
C GLU A 199 -9.06 -7.77 8.78
N VAL A 200 -7.75 -7.50 8.90
CA VAL A 200 -6.86 -7.41 7.73
C VAL A 200 -5.69 -8.39 7.84
N LEU A 201 -4.84 -8.21 8.85
CA LEU A 201 -3.55 -8.94 8.90
C LEU A 201 -3.74 -10.43 9.13
N GLY A 202 -4.67 -10.81 10.00
CA GLY A 202 -4.99 -12.21 10.29
C GLY A 202 -5.56 -12.95 9.09
N PRO A 203 -6.67 -12.49 8.49
CA PRO A 203 -7.27 -13.12 7.31
C PRO A 203 -6.30 -13.22 6.13
N LEU A 204 -5.47 -12.21 5.89
CA LEU A 204 -4.48 -12.19 4.81
C LEU A 204 -3.16 -12.91 5.16
N ALA A 205 -3.09 -13.56 6.30
CA ALA A 205 -1.89 -14.24 6.80
C ALA A 205 -0.62 -13.36 6.81
N MET A 206 -0.78 -12.05 7.05
CA MET A 206 0.30 -11.07 7.14
C MET A 206 0.94 -11.10 8.54
N ARG A 207 1.54 -12.22 8.88
CA ARG A 207 1.96 -12.58 10.24
C ARG A 207 3.12 -11.73 10.79
N GLN A 208 3.83 -11.03 9.93
CA GLN A 208 4.97 -10.20 10.28
C GLN A 208 4.68 -8.71 10.15
N THR A 209 3.44 -8.34 9.84
CA THR A 209 3.01 -6.94 9.80
C THR A 209 2.33 -6.59 11.12
N MET A 210 2.75 -5.47 11.72
CA MET A 210 2.26 -5.07 13.04
C MET A 210 2.50 -3.60 13.34
N PHE A 211 1.72 -3.04 14.25
CA PHE A 211 2.10 -1.83 14.95
C PHE A 211 3.11 -2.14 16.07
N ARG A 212 3.94 -1.17 16.45
CA ARG A 212 4.83 -1.24 17.62
C ARG A 212 5.63 -2.54 17.70
N PRO A 213 6.56 -2.81 16.77
CA PRO A 213 7.41 -4.00 16.84
C PRO A 213 8.10 -4.10 18.19
N ARG A 214 7.98 -5.26 18.83
CA ARG A 214 8.64 -5.52 20.11
C ARG A 214 10.17 -5.45 19.99
N PRO A 215 10.91 -5.11 21.05
CA PRO A 215 12.37 -4.94 21.02
C PRO A 215 13.14 -6.12 20.41
N SER A 216 12.67 -7.36 20.62
CA SER A 216 13.29 -8.57 20.04
C SER A 216 13.26 -8.61 18.50
N LEU A 217 12.52 -7.70 17.84
CA LEU A 217 12.43 -7.60 16.39
C LEU A 217 13.27 -6.45 15.81
N TRP A 218 13.83 -5.59 16.65
CA TRP A 218 14.53 -4.38 16.20
C TRP A 218 15.78 -4.68 15.38
N GLU A 219 16.50 -5.76 15.68
CA GLU A 219 17.69 -6.18 14.91
C GLU A 219 17.38 -6.49 13.43
N ARG A 220 16.15 -6.93 13.14
CA ARG A 220 15.69 -7.17 11.77
C ARG A 220 14.80 -6.06 11.22
N THR A 221 14.71 -4.93 11.91
CA THR A 221 13.95 -3.76 11.44
C THR A 221 14.89 -2.75 10.81
N ALA A 222 14.59 -2.35 9.58
CA ALA A 222 15.34 -1.31 8.89
C ALA A 222 15.18 0.02 9.64
N PRO A 223 16.27 0.72 10.01
CA PRO A 223 16.16 2.00 10.70
C PRO A 223 15.51 3.03 9.77
N SER A 224 14.60 3.83 10.31
CA SER A 224 13.86 4.87 9.59
C SER A 224 14.25 6.30 9.98
N GLY A 225 15.19 6.46 10.92
CA GLY A 225 15.65 7.77 11.38
C GLY A 225 16.88 7.67 12.27
N LEU A 226 17.33 8.84 12.76
CA LEU A 226 18.43 8.98 13.72
C LEU A 226 17.92 9.62 15.01
N PHE A 227 18.39 9.11 16.14
CA PHE A 227 18.24 9.75 17.44
C PHE A 227 19.64 9.85 18.08
N ASN A 228 20.08 11.05 18.42
CA ASN A 228 21.44 11.31 18.91
C ASN A 228 22.52 10.67 18.04
N ARG A 229 22.37 10.76 16.72
CA ARG A 229 23.23 10.15 15.68
C ARG A 229 23.23 8.61 15.65
N ALA A 230 22.45 7.94 16.48
CA ALA A 230 22.30 6.49 16.43
C ALA A 230 21.09 6.10 15.55
N PRO A 231 21.19 5.01 14.78
CA PRO A 231 20.07 4.49 14.01
C PRO A 231 18.89 4.11 14.91
N VAL A 232 17.66 4.53 14.52
CA VAL A 232 16.44 4.17 15.23
C VAL A 232 15.69 3.13 14.42
N ALA A 233 15.49 1.96 15.01
CA ALA A 233 14.74 0.85 14.44
C ALA A 233 13.57 0.48 15.37
N GLY A 234 12.45 0.05 14.80
CA GLY A 234 11.28 -0.42 15.57
C GLY A 234 10.41 0.70 16.18
N LEU A 235 10.80 1.96 16.02
CA LEU A 235 9.98 3.12 16.36
C LEU A 235 9.48 3.79 15.09
N VAL A 236 8.19 4.16 15.05
CA VAL A 236 7.59 4.84 13.91
C VAL A 236 8.27 6.19 13.65
N ASN A 237 8.58 6.47 12.39
CA ASN A 237 9.24 7.72 11.97
C ASN A 237 8.31 8.93 12.12
N ASP A 238 7.01 8.75 11.88
CA ASP A 238 6.03 9.82 11.97
C ASP A 238 5.82 10.28 13.40
N ARG A 239 6.13 11.56 13.68
CA ARG A 239 6.08 12.13 15.03
C ARG A 239 4.67 12.29 15.57
N ASN A 240 3.67 12.52 14.72
CA ASN A 240 2.26 12.54 15.13
C ASN A 240 1.78 11.13 15.51
N ALA A 241 2.21 10.11 14.76
CA ALA A 241 1.92 8.73 15.12
C ALA A 241 2.59 8.36 16.47
N VAL A 242 3.80 8.83 16.74
CA VAL A 242 4.43 8.67 18.08
C VAL A 242 3.55 9.29 19.17
N THR A 243 3.07 10.52 18.98
CA THR A 243 2.17 11.22 19.94
C THR A 243 0.85 10.46 20.12
N LEU A 244 0.38 9.79 19.07
CA LEU A 244 -0.80 8.93 19.10
C LEU A 244 -0.51 7.51 19.66
N GLY A 245 0.64 7.28 20.28
CA GLY A 245 0.99 6.02 20.94
C GLY A 245 1.58 4.97 20.00
N GLY A 246 2.05 5.37 18.81
CA GLY A 246 2.62 4.47 17.79
C GLY A 246 1.57 3.71 16.98
N VAL A 247 0.27 3.99 17.21
CA VAL A 247 -0.87 3.38 16.51
C VAL A 247 -1.77 4.49 16.01
N ALA A 248 -1.75 4.75 14.72
CA ALA A 248 -2.55 5.82 14.13
C ALA A 248 -3.05 5.42 12.73
N GLY A 249 -4.21 5.96 12.33
CA GLY A 249 -4.79 5.62 11.03
C GLY A 249 -3.95 6.02 9.83
N HIS A 250 -3.00 6.97 10.01
CA HIS A 250 -2.17 7.49 8.92
C HIS A 250 -0.76 6.89 8.84
N ALA A 251 -0.23 6.34 9.95
CA ALA A 251 1.13 5.77 10.04
C ALA A 251 1.27 4.87 11.28
N GLY A 252 2.33 4.04 11.32
CA GLY A 252 2.67 3.21 12.48
C GLY A 252 2.79 1.72 12.19
N LEU A 253 2.29 1.22 11.04
CA LEU A 253 2.52 -0.16 10.63
C LEU A 253 3.98 -0.38 10.22
N PHE A 254 4.49 -1.53 10.61
CA PHE A 254 5.72 -2.13 10.12
C PHE A 254 5.37 -3.44 9.42
N GLY A 255 6.04 -3.75 8.31
CA GLY A 255 5.76 -4.97 7.56
C GLY A 255 6.92 -5.43 6.70
N THR A 256 6.81 -6.64 6.19
CA THR A 256 7.77 -7.26 5.27
C THR A 256 7.29 -7.17 3.82
N GLY A 257 8.21 -7.29 2.86
CA GLY A 257 7.84 -7.32 1.44
C GLY A 257 6.92 -8.49 1.11
N GLN A 258 7.10 -9.63 1.76
CA GLN A 258 6.27 -10.82 1.54
C GLN A 258 4.85 -10.67 2.08
N ASP A 259 4.66 -10.02 3.23
CA ASP A 259 3.31 -9.74 3.74
C ASP A 259 2.57 -8.75 2.86
N LEU A 260 3.27 -7.71 2.37
CA LEU A 260 2.67 -6.75 1.43
C LEU A 260 2.31 -7.40 0.08
N ALA A 261 3.08 -8.41 -0.36
CA ALA A 261 2.72 -9.21 -1.54
C ALA A 261 1.39 -9.94 -1.33
N ARG A 262 1.14 -10.53 -0.15
CA ARG A 262 -0.16 -11.17 0.17
C ARG A 262 -1.31 -10.18 0.12
N PHE A 263 -1.10 -8.99 0.64
CA PHE A 263 -2.08 -7.91 0.56
C PHE A 263 -2.38 -7.54 -0.89
N ALA A 264 -1.35 -7.34 -1.72
CA ALA A 264 -1.50 -7.03 -3.13
C ALA A 264 -2.20 -8.15 -3.90
N GLN A 265 -1.86 -9.41 -3.63
CA GLN A 265 -2.49 -10.58 -4.22
C GLN A 265 -3.99 -10.66 -3.91
N ALA A 266 -4.38 -10.40 -2.66
CA ALA A 266 -5.80 -10.37 -2.29
C ALA A 266 -6.59 -9.28 -3.04
N TRP A 267 -5.96 -8.12 -3.32
CA TRP A 267 -6.57 -7.06 -4.12
C TRP A 267 -6.64 -7.44 -5.61
N LEU A 268 -5.60 -8.03 -6.20
CA LEU A 268 -5.60 -8.53 -7.58
C LEU A 268 -6.62 -9.64 -7.80
N ALA A 269 -6.77 -10.53 -6.82
CA ALA A 269 -7.75 -11.62 -6.85
C ALA A 269 -9.16 -11.16 -6.42
N GLU A 270 -9.43 -9.84 -6.40
CA GLU A 270 -10.74 -9.27 -6.04
C GLU A 270 -11.30 -9.82 -4.72
N GLY A 271 -10.44 -10.00 -3.74
CA GLY A 271 -10.80 -10.46 -2.39
C GLY A 271 -10.79 -11.99 -2.22
N GLU A 272 -10.53 -12.76 -3.25
CA GLU A 272 -10.37 -14.21 -3.13
C GLU A 272 -9.01 -14.56 -2.52
N LEU A 273 -8.99 -15.56 -1.64
CA LEU A 273 -7.79 -16.03 -0.95
C LEU A 273 -7.39 -17.42 -1.47
N PRO A 274 -6.12 -17.81 -1.32
CA PRO A 274 -5.69 -19.18 -1.58
C PRO A 274 -6.57 -20.17 -0.80
N GLY A 275 -7.19 -21.12 -1.50
CA GLY A 275 -8.12 -22.09 -0.90
C GLY A 275 -9.60 -21.78 -1.15
N GLY A 276 -9.92 -20.71 -1.88
CA GLY A 276 -11.28 -20.35 -2.29
C GLY A 276 -12.10 -19.58 -1.22
N GLU A 277 -11.52 -19.32 -0.06
CA GLU A 277 -12.12 -18.41 0.91
C GLU A 277 -12.09 -16.97 0.37
N ARG A 278 -12.96 -16.12 0.92
CA ARG A 278 -13.05 -14.73 0.47
C ARG A 278 -12.86 -13.76 1.64
N TRP A 279 -11.90 -12.86 1.48
CA TRP A 279 -11.67 -11.79 2.45
C TRP A 279 -12.77 -10.73 2.39
N VAL A 280 -13.12 -10.29 1.19
CA VAL A 280 -14.19 -9.31 0.91
C VAL A 280 -14.88 -9.70 -0.41
N ARG A 281 -16.11 -9.24 -0.61
CA ARG A 281 -16.81 -9.39 -1.88
C ARG A 281 -16.14 -8.55 -2.97
N ALA A 282 -16.11 -9.08 -4.20
CA ALA A 282 -15.52 -8.39 -5.34
C ALA A 282 -16.21 -7.03 -5.61
N GLU A 283 -17.54 -6.98 -5.47
CA GLU A 283 -18.33 -5.76 -5.68
C GLU A 283 -17.91 -4.65 -4.70
N THR A 284 -17.74 -4.99 -3.42
CA THR A 284 -17.29 -4.04 -2.40
C THR A 284 -15.89 -3.52 -2.71
N LEU A 285 -14.96 -4.41 -3.10
CA LEU A 285 -13.61 -4.02 -3.47
C LEU A 285 -13.60 -3.08 -4.69
N ARG A 286 -14.38 -3.41 -5.72
CA ARG A 286 -14.51 -2.58 -6.93
C ARG A 286 -15.08 -1.21 -6.63
N GLU A 287 -16.02 -1.06 -5.67
CA GLU A 287 -16.54 0.24 -5.25
C GLU A 287 -15.42 1.16 -4.73
N PHE A 288 -14.41 0.60 -4.05
CA PHE A 288 -13.27 1.36 -3.56
C PHE A 288 -12.35 1.86 -4.69
N LEU A 289 -12.44 1.28 -5.87
CA LEU A 289 -11.62 1.63 -7.04
C LEU A 289 -12.36 2.50 -8.07
N VAL A 290 -13.58 2.95 -7.78
CA VAL A 290 -14.34 3.84 -8.68
C VAL A 290 -13.78 5.26 -8.61
N PRO A 291 -13.31 5.82 -9.75
CA PRO A 291 -12.84 7.21 -9.79
C PRO A 291 -13.96 8.23 -9.55
N SER A 292 -13.61 9.34 -8.93
CA SER A 292 -14.51 10.48 -8.75
C SER A 292 -13.89 11.74 -9.34
N ARG A 293 -14.64 12.50 -10.16
CA ARG A 293 -14.15 13.76 -10.75
C ARG A 293 -13.63 14.76 -9.73
N ARG A 294 -14.29 14.84 -8.56
CA ARG A 294 -13.90 15.76 -7.47
C ARG A 294 -12.67 15.30 -6.69
N ALA A 295 -12.36 14.01 -6.76
CA ALA A 295 -11.23 13.42 -6.09
C ALA A 295 -9.94 13.40 -6.93
N GLY A 296 -9.99 13.77 -8.22
CA GLY A 296 -8.84 13.71 -9.13
C GLY A 296 -8.33 12.25 -9.22
N SER A 297 -7.04 12.04 -8.95
CA SER A 297 -6.44 10.70 -8.92
C SER A 297 -6.81 9.87 -7.68
N ARG A 298 -7.50 10.46 -6.68
CA ARG A 298 -7.79 9.76 -5.43
C ARG A 298 -9.00 8.84 -5.55
N LEU A 299 -8.77 7.56 -5.32
CA LEU A 299 -9.79 6.56 -5.08
C LEU A 299 -10.07 6.46 -3.58
N LEU A 300 -10.86 5.47 -3.13
CA LEU A 300 -11.12 5.29 -1.70
C LEU A 300 -9.90 4.67 -1.00
N GLY A 301 -9.07 5.52 -0.40
CA GLY A 301 -7.82 5.16 0.26
C GLY A 301 -6.61 5.05 -0.68
N TRP A 302 -6.80 4.93 -1.99
CA TRP A 302 -5.76 4.71 -2.97
C TRP A 302 -5.48 5.94 -3.83
N ASP A 303 -4.33 5.95 -4.50
CA ASP A 303 -3.99 6.84 -5.59
C ASP A 303 -4.01 6.07 -6.92
N SER A 304 -4.25 6.74 -8.04
CA SER A 304 -4.25 6.13 -9.37
C SER A 304 -3.47 7.00 -10.36
N PRO A 305 -2.97 6.45 -11.48
CA PRO A 305 -2.42 7.27 -12.55
C PRO A 305 -3.45 8.31 -13.00
N ASP A 306 -3.04 9.59 -13.11
CA ASP A 306 -3.91 10.63 -13.65
C ASP A 306 -4.10 10.42 -15.16
N ALA A 307 -5.30 10.76 -15.63
CA ALA A 307 -5.59 10.83 -17.07
C ALA A 307 -4.88 12.02 -17.75
N GLU A 308 -4.43 12.99 -16.97
CA GLU A 308 -3.71 14.19 -17.45
C GLU A 308 -2.22 14.06 -17.17
N PRO A 309 -1.34 14.49 -18.08
CA PRO A 309 0.10 14.52 -17.84
C PRO A 309 0.42 15.43 -16.65
N ARG A 310 1.11 14.92 -15.64
CA ARG A 310 1.65 15.75 -14.56
C ARG A 310 2.93 16.41 -15.06
N GLU A 311 3.13 17.70 -14.74
CA GLU A 311 4.41 18.41 -14.98
C GLU A 311 5.58 17.80 -14.21
N GLU A 312 5.32 17.07 -13.11
CA GLU A 312 6.31 16.35 -12.32
C GLU A 312 6.20 14.84 -12.58
N SER A 313 7.36 14.14 -12.54
CA SER A 313 7.42 12.69 -12.69
C SER A 313 6.51 12.00 -11.67
N SER A 314 5.54 11.24 -12.16
CA SER A 314 4.65 10.43 -11.33
C SER A 314 5.42 9.24 -10.75
N ALA A 315 5.19 8.92 -9.47
CA ALA A 315 5.73 7.69 -8.88
C ALA A 315 5.19 6.41 -9.56
N PHE A 316 4.09 6.50 -10.29
CA PHE A 316 3.53 5.40 -11.10
C PHE A 316 4.39 5.02 -12.32
N GLY A 317 5.25 5.92 -12.79
CA GLY A 317 5.87 5.77 -14.11
C GLY A 317 4.90 6.07 -15.24
N SER A 318 5.20 5.54 -16.41
CA SER A 318 4.46 5.80 -17.66
C SER A 318 3.81 4.54 -18.26
N LEU A 319 4.16 3.35 -17.79
CA LEU A 319 3.75 2.07 -18.38
C LEU A 319 2.69 1.33 -17.59
N LEU A 320 2.42 1.69 -16.32
CA LEU A 320 1.28 1.13 -15.60
C LEU A 320 -0.03 1.54 -16.29
N SER A 321 -1.02 0.62 -16.28
CA SER A 321 -2.30 0.86 -16.94
C SER A 321 -3.10 1.96 -16.24
N PRO A 322 -4.09 2.57 -16.90
CA PRO A 322 -5.02 3.50 -16.26
C PRO A 322 -5.86 2.88 -15.14
N LEU A 323 -5.93 1.55 -15.07
CA LEU A 323 -6.63 0.83 -14.00
C LEU A 323 -5.75 0.59 -12.78
N ALA A 324 -4.45 0.88 -12.87
CA ALA A 324 -3.53 0.71 -11.75
C ALA A 324 -3.88 1.64 -10.59
N TYR A 325 -3.58 1.19 -9.39
CA TYR A 325 -3.72 1.95 -8.16
C TYR A 325 -2.62 1.58 -7.18
N GLY A 326 -2.35 2.45 -6.24
CA GLY A 326 -1.30 2.22 -5.26
C GLY A 326 -1.18 3.35 -4.25
N HIS A 327 -0.12 3.30 -3.48
CA HIS A 327 0.20 4.36 -2.50
C HIS A 327 1.69 4.38 -2.19
N THR A 328 2.17 5.53 -1.74
CA THR A 328 3.57 5.72 -1.33
C THR A 328 3.67 6.08 0.15
N GLY A 329 4.82 5.76 0.76
CA GLY A 329 5.16 6.13 2.13
C GLY A 329 6.38 7.07 2.19
N TRP A 330 6.36 7.95 3.20
CA TRP A 330 7.42 8.93 3.46
C TRP A 330 8.79 8.30 3.67
N THR A 331 8.85 7.15 4.32
CA THR A 331 10.08 6.40 4.59
C THR A 331 10.72 5.82 3.34
N GLY A 332 10.01 5.84 2.21
CA GLY A 332 10.48 5.36 0.91
C GLY A 332 9.80 4.07 0.47
N THR A 333 8.70 3.71 1.10
CA THR A 333 7.90 2.53 0.77
C THR A 333 6.88 2.84 -0.32
N GLU A 334 6.48 1.83 -1.09
CA GLU A 334 5.38 1.90 -2.05
C GLU A 334 4.77 0.54 -2.34
N ILE A 335 3.55 0.55 -2.81
CA ILE A 335 2.82 -0.57 -3.38
C ILE A 335 2.03 -0.09 -4.60
N TRP A 336 2.17 -0.77 -5.75
CA TRP A 336 1.36 -0.59 -6.95
C TRP A 336 0.72 -1.90 -7.34
N ILE A 337 -0.52 -1.83 -7.80
CA ILE A 337 -1.34 -2.95 -8.23
C ILE A 337 -1.93 -2.56 -9.58
N ASP A 338 -1.70 -3.37 -10.60
CA ASP A 338 -2.21 -3.16 -11.98
C ASP A 338 -3.02 -4.38 -12.42
N PRO A 339 -4.36 -4.34 -12.26
CA PRO A 339 -5.22 -5.46 -12.65
C PRO A 339 -5.17 -5.81 -14.13
N ALA A 340 -4.95 -4.82 -15.02
CA ALA A 340 -4.88 -5.06 -16.46
C ALA A 340 -3.64 -5.87 -16.88
N ARG A 341 -2.64 -5.97 -15.99
CA ARG A 341 -1.39 -6.72 -16.20
C ARG A 341 -1.28 -7.93 -15.30
N ASP A 342 -2.24 -8.15 -14.41
CA ASP A 342 -2.11 -9.08 -13.28
C ASP A 342 -0.74 -8.90 -12.58
N LEU A 343 -0.45 -7.66 -12.17
CA LEU A 343 0.86 -7.27 -11.68
C LEU A 343 0.74 -6.51 -10.36
N PHE A 344 1.58 -6.84 -9.39
CA PHE A 344 1.88 -5.96 -8.27
C PHE A 344 3.38 -5.68 -8.16
N VAL A 345 3.69 -4.49 -7.64
CA VAL A 345 5.05 -4.04 -7.29
C VAL A 345 5.04 -3.54 -5.86
N VAL A 346 5.83 -4.16 -4.99
CA VAL A 346 6.12 -3.71 -3.63
C VAL A 346 7.59 -3.27 -3.60
N PHE A 347 7.83 -2.00 -3.26
CA PHE A 347 9.18 -1.47 -3.13
C PHE A 347 9.34 -0.80 -1.77
N LEU A 348 10.19 -1.37 -0.93
CA LEU A 348 10.41 -0.94 0.45
C LEU A 348 11.85 -0.45 0.60
N THR A 349 12.00 0.79 1.07
CA THR A 349 13.30 1.39 1.36
C THR A 349 13.27 2.10 2.73
N ASN A 350 14.44 2.41 3.25
CA ASN A 350 14.56 3.30 4.40
C ASN A 350 15.16 4.67 4.02
N ARG A 351 14.58 5.30 3.00
CA ARG A 351 14.99 6.61 2.51
C ARG A 351 15.09 7.68 3.62
N SER A 352 14.21 7.63 4.61
CA SER A 352 14.21 8.58 5.73
C SER A 352 15.40 8.41 6.67
N PHE A 353 16.16 7.32 6.54
CA PHE A 353 17.37 7.10 7.29
C PHE A 353 18.56 7.80 6.61
N ASP A 354 18.98 8.96 7.16
CA ASP A 354 20.21 9.69 6.78
C ASP A 354 20.47 9.73 5.25
N PRO A 355 19.54 10.26 4.44
CA PRO A 355 19.71 10.29 2.99
C PRO A 355 20.87 11.22 2.62
N ARG A 356 21.76 10.75 1.74
CA ARG A 356 22.92 11.51 1.23
C ARG A 356 22.57 12.39 0.05
N ALA A 357 21.51 12.01 -0.69
CA ALA A 357 21.04 12.79 -1.83
C ALA A 357 20.34 14.07 -1.37
N ARG A 358 20.65 15.20 -2.02
CA ARG A 358 19.80 16.40 -1.94
C ARG A 358 18.42 16.08 -2.50
N ASN A 359 17.35 16.59 -1.86
CA ASN A 359 15.97 16.36 -2.29
C ASN A 359 15.66 14.86 -2.51
N SER A 360 16.08 14.00 -1.58
CA SER A 360 15.96 12.54 -1.69
C SER A 360 14.53 12.06 -2.00
N LEU A 361 13.50 12.80 -1.59
CA LEU A 361 12.10 12.47 -1.89
C LEU A 361 11.78 12.64 -3.38
N VAL A 362 12.25 13.74 -3.99
CA VAL A 362 12.09 13.97 -5.45
C VAL A 362 12.88 12.94 -6.24
N ALA A 363 14.15 12.70 -5.85
CA ALA A 363 14.98 11.68 -6.48
C ALA A 363 14.42 10.27 -6.36
N LEU A 364 13.71 9.97 -5.26
CA LEU A 364 13.04 8.69 -5.06
C LEU A 364 11.84 8.51 -6.02
N ARG A 365 11.10 9.58 -6.34
CA ARG A 365 9.99 9.50 -7.31
C ARG A 365 10.46 8.96 -8.66
N ASP A 366 11.60 9.46 -9.17
CA ASP A 366 12.21 8.98 -10.40
C ASP A 366 12.61 7.49 -10.32
N VAL A 367 13.18 7.04 -9.19
CA VAL A 367 13.51 5.62 -9.00
C VAL A 367 12.23 4.77 -8.98
N ARG A 368 11.19 5.19 -8.27
CA ARG A 368 9.89 4.52 -8.22
C ARG A 368 9.30 4.36 -9.62
N ALA A 369 9.23 5.44 -10.39
CA ALA A 369 8.74 5.44 -11.76
C ALA A 369 9.50 4.41 -12.63
N ARG A 370 10.83 4.39 -12.56
CA ARG A 370 11.65 3.45 -13.32
C ARG A 370 11.49 1.99 -12.88
N VAL A 371 11.31 1.75 -11.57
CA VAL A 371 11.02 0.40 -11.05
C VAL A 371 9.67 -0.08 -11.56
N SER A 372 8.64 0.78 -11.50
CA SER A 372 7.30 0.49 -12.00
C SER A 372 7.29 0.25 -13.51
N ASP A 373 7.94 1.11 -14.31
CA ASP A 373 8.03 0.97 -15.76
C ASP A 373 8.81 -0.29 -16.16
N ALA A 374 9.92 -0.58 -15.48
CA ALA A 374 10.69 -1.79 -15.73
C ALA A 374 9.86 -3.05 -15.42
N ALA A 375 9.11 -3.07 -14.34
CA ALA A 375 8.22 -4.17 -14.00
C ALA A 375 7.09 -4.28 -15.04
N ALA A 376 6.37 -3.19 -15.32
CA ALA A 376 5.23 -3.18 -16.25
C ALA A 376 5.62 -3.60 -17.68
N SER A 377 6.86 -3.30 -18.12
CA SER A 377 7.35 -3.72 -19.42
C SER A 377 7.46 -5.24 -19.61
N LEU A 378 7.52 -6.00 -18.51
CA LEU A 378 7.61 -7.45 -18.53
C LEU A 378 6.24 -8.15 -18.57
N PHE A 379 5.16 -7.40 -18.29
CA PHE A 379 3.80 -7.90 -18.22
C PHE A 379 2.90 -7.06 -19.15
N PRO A 380 2.71 -7.49 -20.41
CA PRO A 380 1.84 -6.76 -21.35
C PRO A 380 0.41 -6.69 -20.79
N ALA A 381 -0.24 -5.55 -20.96
CA ALA A 381 -1.63 -5.41 -20.55
C ALA A 381 -2.50 -6.39 -21.35
N GLN A 382 -3.27 -7.19 -20.64
CA GLN A 382 -4.19 -8.17 -21.24
C GLN A 382 -5.51 -7.53 -21.66
N CYS A 383 -5.75 -6.29 -21.26
CA CYS A 383 -6.98 -5.57 -21.47
C CYS A 383 -6.69 -4.13 -21.94
N THR A 384 -7.24 -3.75 -23.09
CA THR A 384 -7.15 -2.41 -23.67
C THR A 384 -8.31 -1.52 -23.28
N LEU A 385 -8.93 -1.72 -22.11
CA LEU A 385 -10.02 -0.89 -21.67
C LEU A 385 -9.53 0.55 -21.44
N ALA A 386 -9.81 1.41 -22.42
CA ALA A 386 -9.82 2.84 -22.19
C ALA A 386 -10.83 3.12 -21.07
N ARG A 387 -10.45 3.91 -20.06
CA ARG A 387 -11.42 4.46 -19.09
C ARG A 387 -12.54 5.10 -19.91
N ALA A 388 -13.75 4.58 -19.80
CA ALA A 388 -14.89 5.23 -20.44
C ALA A 388 -14.96 6.67 -19.90
N PRO A 389 -15.14 7.69 -20.76
CA PRO A 389 -15.30 9.05 -20.30
C PRO A 389 -16.51 9.06 -19.36
N VAL A 390 -16.33 9.63 -18.16
CA VAL A 390 -17.38 9.73 -17.14
C VAL A 390 -18.52 10.58 -17.70
N ARG A 391 -19.46 9.96 -18.44
CA ARG A 391 -20.79 10.54 -18.71
C ARG A 391 -21.66 10.11 -17.53
N GLY A 392 -22.30 11.11 -16.91
CA GLY A 392 -23.19 10.90 -15.78
C GLY A 392 -24.30 9.89 -16.11
N SER A 393 -24.14 8.68 -15.61
CA SER A 393 -25.17 7.69 -15.39
C SER A 393 -24.67 6.70 -14.35
N ILE A 394 -25.44 6.56 -13.32
CA ILE A 394 -25.39 5.48 -12.34
C ILE A 394 -25.42 4.16 -13.12
N GLY A 395 -24.37 3.33 -13.00
CA GLY A 395 -24.40 1.96 -13.48
C GLY A 395 -23.63 1.66 -14.77
N ALA A 396 -22.36 2.08 -14.90
CA ALA A 396 -21.44 1.45 -15.84
C ALA A 396 -20.45 0.59 -15.03
N GLY A 397 -20.73 -0.71 -15.00
CA GLY A 397 -19.84 -1.70 -14.44
C GLY A 397 -18.46 -1.62 -15.09
N LEU A 398 -17.39 -1.85 -14.31
CA LEU A 398 -16.09 -2.24 -14.85
C LEU A 398 -16.36 -3.45 -15.75
N GLY A 399 -16.16 -3.30 -17.05
CA GLY A 399 -16.29 -4.41 -17.98
C GLY A 399 -15.39 -5.54 -17.49
N THR A 400 -15.96 -6.72 -17.38
CA THR A 400 -15.16 -7.94 -17.14
C THR A 400 -14.17 -8.09 -18.29
N CYS A 401 -12.91 -8.11 -17.97
CA CYS A 401 -11.87 -8.55 -18.90
C CYS A 401 -12.05 -10.03 -19.22
#